data_b032b9e970e15a24bf275c7db79be8b2
#
_entry.id   b032b9e970e15a24bf275c7db79be8b2
#
_cell.length_a   1.000
_cell.length_b   1.000
_cell.length_c   1.000
_cell.angle_alpha   90.00
_cell.angle_beta   90.00
_cell.angle_gamma   90.00
#
_symmetry.space_group_name_H-M   'P 1'
#
loop_
_entity.id
_entity.type
_entity.pdbx_description
1 polymer ?
#
loop_
_entity_poly.entity_id
_entity_poly.type
_entity_poly.pdbx_seq_one_letter_code
_entity_poly.pdbx_strand_id
1 'polypeptide(L)'
;HAVQNGYRLTPLAVWPNPAPPPAFTFDPTVDMQTPPMLQVDNMPAKEYFTYGARLMQQQPPHITDWSQVARRRLLGLAVGEAFDWDKLAPDVQAALTEAPAAAQKSMRAKLPTLARLFNGWQMNVETMGVYGDSYLKRAIIAMIGLGANQAVDAIYPLSIADADGNPYVSPARYVMHFTKDELPPVA
;
A
#
# COMPACT_ATOMS: atom_id res chain seq x y z
N HIS A 1 18.61 1.99 -13.11
CA HIS A 1 18.54 3.45 -12.98
C HIS A 1 18.99 4.20 -14.24
N ALA A 2 20.09 3.78 -14.96
CA ALA A 2 20.53 4.48 -16.17
C ALA A 2 19.43 4.53 -17.26
N VAL A 3 18.70 3.45 -17.49
CA VAL A 3 17.57 3.40 -18.42
C VAL A 3 16.44 4.31 -17.97
N GLN A 4 16.07 4.25 -16.69
CA GLN A 4 15.03 5.07 -16.09
C GLN A 4 15.33 6.56 -16.21
N ASN A 5 16.57 6.96 -15.99
CA ASN A 5 17.01 8.35 -16.10
C ASN A 5 17.01 8.87 -17.55
N GLY A 6 16.93 7.99 -18.53
CA GLY A 6 16.80 8.31 -19.95
C GLY A 6 15.37 8.63 -20.40
N TYR A 7 14.35 8.28 -19.61
CA TYR A 7 12.97 8.57 -19.97
C TYR A 7 12.64 10.05 -19.81
N ARG A 8 11.86 10.57 -20.74
CA ARG A 8 11.35 11.94 -20.72
C ARG A 8 9.84 11.92 -20.86
N LEU A 9 9.15 12.66 -20.01
CA LEU A 9 7.73 12.89 -20.13
C LEU A 9 7.50 14.10 -21.04
N THR A 10 6.75 13.90 -22.11
CA THR A 10 6.36 14.96 -23.03
C THR A 10 4.84 15.10 -23.01
N PRO A 11 4.29 16.29 -22.67
CA PRO A 11 2.85 16.52 -22.77
C PRO A 11 2.34 16.26 -24.17
N LEU A 12 1.22 15.57 -24.31
CA LEU A 12 0.64 15.23 -25.61
C LEU A 12 0.33 16.48 -26.44
N ALA A 13 -0.05 17.57 -25.80
CA ALA A 13 -0.37 18.84 -26.47
C ALA A 13 0.82 19.44 -27.27
N VAL A 14 2.05 19.07 -26.93
CA VAL A 14 3.26 19.58 -27.62
C VAL A 14 3.93 18.50 -28.47
N TRP A 15 3.36 17.32 -28.56
CA TRP A 15 3.81 16.28 -29.46
C TRP A 15 3.33 16.58 -30.91
N PRO A 16 4.15 16.43 -31.98
CA PRO A 16 5.48 15.81 -32.06
C PRO A 16 6.67 16.77 -31.90
N ASN A 17 6.46 18.03 -31.61
CA ASN A 17 7.52 19.02 -31.42
C ASN A 17 7.73 19.32 -29.93
N PRO A 18 8.35 18.44 -29.17
CA PRO A 18 8.50 18.60 -27.74
C PRO A 18 9.47 19.75 -27.46
N ALA A 19 8.96 20.77 -26.76
CA ALA A 19 9.83 21.72 -26.09
C ALA A 19 10.64 20.98 -24.99
N PRO A 20 11.82 21.49 -24.61
CA PRO A 20 12.51 20.96 -23.44
C PRO A 20 11.54 20.94 -22.25
N PRO A 21 11.50 19.86 -21.46
CA PRO A 21 10.65 19.85 -20.26
C PRO A 21 11.03 21.06 -19.39
N PRO A 22 10.03 21.71 -18.76
CA PRO A 22 10.32 22.78 -17.82
C PRO A 22 11.28 22.28 -16.76
N ALA A 23 12.19 23.12 -16.32
CA ALA A 23 13.12 22.78 -15.25
C ALA A 23 12.29 22.34 -14.04
N PHE A 24 12.52 21.10 -13.58
CA PHE A 24 11.84 20.59 -12.41
C PHE A 24 12.46 21.22 -11.16
N THR A 25 11.69 22.02 -10.43
CA THR A 25 12.11 22.57 -9.16
C THR A 25 11.61 21.68 -8.06
N PHE A 26 12.52 21.08 -7.30
CA PHE A 26 12.16 20.32 -6.11
C PHE A 26 11.64 21.27 -5.03
N ASP A 27 10.54 20.88 -4.39
CA ASP A 27 10.09 21.54 -3.18
C ASP A 27 11.07 21.19 -2.05
N PRO A 28 11.82 22.19 -1.49
CA PRO A 28 12.81 21.91 -0.48
C PRO A 28 12.22 21.45 0.87
N THR A 29 10.89 21.55 1.03
CA THR A 29 10.19 21.08 2.23
C THR A 29 9.89 19.58 2.19
N VAL A 30 10.05 18.94 1.03
CA VAL A 30 9.81 17.51 0.88
C VAL A 30 11.04 16.71 1.28
N ASP A 31 10.90 15.82 2.25
CA ASP A 31 11.95 14.87 2.62
C ASP A 31 12.12 13.81 1.54
N MET A 32 13.17 13.95 0.74
CA MET A 32 13.54 13.02 -0.34
C MET A 32 14.54 11.95 0.13
N GLN A 33 14.98 11.97 1.39
CA GLN A 33 16.01 11.07 1.92
C GLN A 33 15.39 9.90 2.70
N THR A 34 14.40 10.18 3.54
CA THR A 34 13.72 9.14 4.31
C THR A 34 12.77 8.36 3.42
N PRO A 35 12.84 7.02 3.38
CA PRO A 35 11.88 6.20 2.63
C PRO A 35 10.43 6.55 3.00
N PRO A 36 9.53 6.72 2.01
CA PRO A 36 8.14 7.14 2.27
C PRO A 36 7.40 6.27 3.29
N MET A 37 7.65 4.96 3.30
CA MET A 37 7.08 4.05 4.28
C MET A 37 7.48 4.44 5.71
N LEU A 38 8.74 4.77 5.93
CA LEU A 38 9.22 5.18 7.26
C LEU A 38 8.68 6.54 7.67
N GLN A 39 8.47 7.46 6.72
CA GLN A 39 7.81 8.74 7.00
C GLN A 39 6.41 8.52 7.53
N VAL A 40 5.63 7.61 6.92
CA VAL A 40 4.27 7.29 7.36
C VAL A 40 4.25 6.50 8.67
N ASP A 41 5.10 5.48 8.80
CA ASP A 41 5.15 4.62 10.00
C ASP A 41 5.54 5.38 11.27
N ASN A 42 6.36 6.42 11.14
CA ASN A 42 6.84 7.24 12.25
C ASN A 42 6.05 8.54 12.44
N MET A 43 5.03 8.79 11.60
CA MET A 43 4.26 10.02 11.68
C MET A 43 3.47 10.09 13.01
N PRO A 44 3.55 11.20 13.75
CA PRO A 44 2.75 11.39 14.95
C PRO A 44 1.24 11.26 14.64
N ALA A 45 0.46 10.68 15.55
CA ALA A 45 -0.95 10.41 15.31
C ALA A 45 -1.75 11.66 14.90
N LYS A 46 -1.55 12.78 15.57
CA LYS A 46 -2.20 14.06 15.21
C LYS A 46 -1.90 14.44 13.76
N GLU A 47 -0.66 14.33 13.33
CA GLU A 47 -0.24 14.65 11.98
C GLU A 47 -0.84 13.64 10.97
N TYR A 48 -0.73 12.35 11.27
CA TYR A 48 -1.27 11.27 10.43
C TYR A 48 -2.77 11.44 10.15
N PHE A 49 -3.58 11.63 11.18
CA PHE A 49 -5.02 11.79 11.01
C PHE A 49 -5.40 13.12 10.35
N THR A 50 -4.69 14.20 10.65
CA THR A 50 -4.89 15.50 9.98
C THR A 50 -4.55 15.42 8.49
N TYR A 51 -3.43 14.77 8.16
CA TYR A 51 -3.01 14.56 6.77
C TYR A 51 -4.00 13.65 6.03
N GLY A 52 -4.40 12.54 6.64
CA GLY A 52 -5.40 11.63 6.09
C GLY A 52 -6.75 12.29 5.84
N ALA A 53 -7.22 13.11 6.77
CA ALA A 53 -8.46 13.88 6.61
C ALA A 53 -8.38 14.86 5.41
N ARG A 54 -7.25 15.54 5.24
CA ARG A 54 -7.00 16.43 4.09
C ARG A 54 -7.02 15.66 2.77
N LEU A 55 -6.39 14.48 2.73
CA LEU A 55 -6.41 13.63 1.54
C LEU A 55 -7.82 13.14 1.19
N MET A 56 -8.65 12.81 2.17
CA MET A 56 -10.05 12.42 1.94
C MET A 56 -10.92 13.55 1.37
N GLN A 57 -10.55 14.81 1.51
CA GLN A 57 -11.24 15.92 0.84
C GLN A 57 -10.93 15.95 -0.66
N GLN A 58 -9.72 15.59 -1.06
CA GLN A 58 -9.28 15.57 -2.46
C GLN A 58 -9.65 14.25 -3.15
N GLN A 59 -9.60 13.16 -2.41
CA GLN A 59 -9.88 11.80 -2.86
C GLN A 59 -10.90 11.16 -1.91
N PRO A 60 -12.19 11.47 -2.08
CA PRO A 60 -13.23 10.98 -1.18
C PRO A 60 -13.33 9.45 -1.25
N PRO A 61 -13.73 8.80 -0.14
CA PRO A 61 -14.00 7.37 -0.11
C PRO A 61 -15.03 6.97 -1.17
N HIS A 62 -14.94 5.74 -1.67
CA HIS A 62 -15.93 5.21 -2.59
C HIS A 62 -17.29 5.05 -1.89
N ILE A 63 -18.38 5.14 -2.66
CA ILE A 63 -19.75 5.02 -2.11
C ILE A 63 -19.99 3.71 -1.36
N THR A 64 -19.29 2.64 -1.71
CA THR A 64 -19.36 1.36 -1.00
C THR A 64 -18.75 1.39 0.39
N ASP A 65 -17.98 2.43 0.72
CA ASP A 65 -17.31 2.60 2.02
C ASP A 65 -18.19 3.32 3.07
N TRP A 66 -19.47 3.54 2.78
CA TRP A 66 -20.34 4.36 3.62
C TRP A 66 -20.38 3.93 5.08
N SER A 67 -20.33 2.63 5.38
CA SER A 67 -20.32 2.12 6.75
C SER A 67 -19.06 2.52 7.51
N GLN A 68 -17.92 2.54 6.84
CA GLN A 68 -16.65 3.01 7.40
C GLN A 68 -16.62 4.53 7.51
N VAL A 69 -17.20 5.24 6.56
CA VAL A 69 -17.37 6.70 6.62
C VAL A 69 -18.19 7.08 7.85
N ALA A 70 -19.32 6.40 8.08
CA ALA A 70 -20.16 6.63 9.27
C ALA A 70 -19.39 6.39 10.59
N ARG A 71 -18.60 5.32 10.68
CA ARG A 71 -17.79 5.02 11.88
C ARG A 71 -16.68 6.06 12.10
N ARG A 72 -15.99 6.46 11.04
CA ARG A 72 -14.92 7.47 11.12
C ARG A 72 -15.45 8.83 11.55
N ARG A 73 -16.70 9.14 11.20
CA ARG A 73 -17.38 10.38 11.65
C ARG A 73 -17.47 10.48 13.18
N LEU A 74 -17.62 9.34 13.87
CA LEU A 74 -17.60 9.29 15.34
C LEU A 74 -16.25 9.69 15.94
N LEU A 75 -15.18 9.60 15.13
CA LEU A 75 -13.83 10.00 15.50
C LEU A 75 -13.46 11.40 14.98
N GLY A 76 -14.44 12.20 14.54
CA GLY A 76 -14.21 13.51 13.96
C GLY A 76 -13.69 13.50 12.52
N LEU A 77 -13.56 12.34 11.89
CA LEU A 77 -13.06 12.18 10.52
C LEU A 77 -14.23 12.13 9.53
N ALA A 78 -14.89 13.26 9.33
CA ALA A 78 -15.98 13.39 8.37
C ALA A 78 -15.47 13.81 6.99
N VAL A 79 -16.03 13.22 5.93
CA VAL A 79 -15.69 13.57 4.55
C VAL A 79 -16.22 14.96 4.23
N GLY A 80 -15.38 15.83 3.67
CA GLY A 80 -15.74 17.20 3.31
C GLY A 80 -15.73 18.19 4.47
N GLU A 81 -15.46 17.74 5.70
CA GLU A 81 -15.34 18.59 6.88
C GLU A 81 -13.87 18.75 7.29
N ALA A 82 -13.51 19.89 7.88
CA ALA A 82 -12.19 20.09 8.43
C ALA A 82 -12.00 19.26 9.70
N PHE A 83 -10.97 18.44 9.72
CA PHE A 83 -10.58 17.70 10.91
C PHE A 83 -9.79 18.61 11.86
N ASP A 84 -10.25 18.71 13.10
CA ASP A 84 -9.63 19.50 14.14
C ASP A 84 -9.32 18.61 15.34
N TRP A 85 -8.08 18.18 15.45
CA TRP A 85 -7.62 17.33 16.54
C TRP A 85 -7.89 17.91 17.92
N ASP A 86 -7.72 19.23 18.06
CA ASP A 86 -7.77 19.89 19.36
C ASP A 86 -9.23 20.06 19.87
N LYS A 87 -10.23 19.83 19.01
CA LYS A 87 -11.64 19.78 19.36
C LYS A 87 -12.16 18.38 19.72
N LEU A 88 -11.34 17.34 19.54
CA LEU A 88 -11.75 15.99 19.91
C LEU A 88 -11.85 15.84 21.43
N ALA A 89 -12.76 14.98 21.87
CA ALA A 89 -12.82 14.60 23.28
C ALA A 89 -11.51 13.91 23.72
N PRO A 90 -11.06 14.10 24.97
CA PRO A 90 -9.76 13.58 25.43
C PRO A 90 -9.59 12.06 25.28
N ASP A 91 -10.65 11.30 25.46
CA ASP A 91 -10.68 9.85 25.28
C ASP A 91 -10.50 9.45 23.81
N VAL A 92 -11.11 10.20 22.89
CA VAL A 92 -10.92 10.01 21.44
C VAL A 92 -9.49 10.36 21.03
N GLN A 93 -8.91 11.44 21.53
CA GLN A 93 -7.50 11.79 21.27
C GLN A 93 -6.56 10.69 21.78
N ALA A 94 -6.81 10.15 22.98
CA ALA A 94 -6.02 9.05 23.54
C ALA A 94 -6.12 7.80 22.66
N ALA A 95 -7.34 7.40 22.29
CA ALA A 95 -7.56 6.24 21.42
C ALA A 95 -6.89 6.41 20.05
N LEU A 96 -6.99 7.58 19.42
CA LEU A 96 -6.33 7.87 18.14
C LEU A 96 -4.80 7.92 18.27
N THR A 97 -4.27 8.29 19.42
CA THR A 97 -2.82 8.28 19.67
C THR A 97 -2.27 6.86 19.71
N GLU A 98 -3.00 5.91 20.26
CA GLU A 98 -2.60 4.50 20.35
C GLU A 98 -2.89 3.72 19.04
N ALA A 99 -3.86 4.15 18.26
CA ALA A 99 -4.36 3.42 17.09
C ALA A 99 -3.29 3.07 16.04
N PRO A 100 -2.33 3.94 15.66
CA PRO A 100 -1.33 3.61 14.64
C PRO A 100 -0.44 2.42 15.04
N ALA A 101 0.06 2.40 16.27
CA ALA A 101 0.89 1.28 16.77
C ALA A 101 0.08 -0.03 16.85
N ALA A 102 -1.16 0.03 17.35
CA ALA A 102 -2.05 -1.11 17.41
C ALA A 102 -2.41 -1.64 16.01
N ALA A 103 -2.66 -0.75 15.06
CA ALA A 103 -2.93 -1.11 13.66
C ALA A 103 -1.72 -1.79 13.01
N GLN A 104 -0.53 -1.23 13.14
CA GLN A 104 0.71 -1.84 12.62
C GLN A 104 0.94 -3.23 13.22
N LYS A 105 0.74 -3.39 14.53
CA LYS A 105 0.83 -4.71 15.18
C LYS A 105 -0.17 -5.71 14.58
N SER A 106 -1.42 -5.29 14.40
CA SER A 106 -2.47 -6.13 13.82
C SER A 106 -2.18 -6.49 12.36
N MET A 107 -1.69 -5.56 11.57
CA MET A 107 -1.28 -5.81 10.17
C MET A 107 -0.15 -6.85 10.10
N ARG A 108 0.90 -6.69 10.90
CA ARG A 108 2.02 -7.65 10.95
C ARG A 108 1.58 -9.03 11.41
N ALA A 109 0.72 -9.13 12.43
CA ALA A 109 0.18 -10.39 12.91
C ALA A 109 -0.66 -11.12 11.86
N LYS A 110 -1.30 -10.39 10.94
CA LYS A 110 -2.13 -10.96 9.87
C LYS A 110 -1.32 -11.47 8.68
N LEU A 111 -0.10 -10.97 8.45
CA LEU A 111 0.73 -11.30 7.28
C LEU A 111 0.85 -12.80 6.98
N PRO A 112 1.14 -13.70 7.95
CA PRO A 112 1.29 -15.13 7.66
C PRO A 112 0.03 -15.81 7.13
N THR A 113 -1.15 -15.23 7.38
CA THR A 113 -2.45 -15.78 6.98
C THR A 113 -3.19 -14.91 5.96
N LEU A 114 -2.49 -13.95 5.34
CA LEU A 114 -3.09 -13.02 4.40
C LEU A 114 -3.46 -13.71 3.07
N ALA A 115 -2.63 -14.64 2.64
CA ALA A 115 -2.76 -15.35 1.38
C ALA A 115 -3.15 -16.80 1.61
N ARG A 116 -3.80 -17.43 0.62
CA ARG A 116 -4.05 -18.87 0.62
C ARG A 116 -2.79 -19.62 0.23
N LEU A 117 -2.59 -20.79 0.80
CA LEU A 117 -1.51 -21.69 0.44
C LEU A 117 -1.99 -22.68 -0.64
N PHE A 118 -1.23 -22.76 -1.72
CA PHE A 118 -1.38 -23.75 -2.77
C PHE A 118 -0.02 -24.41 -2.98
N ASN A 119 0.06 -25.71 -2.69
CA ASN A 119 1.29 -26.48 -2.84
C ASN A 119 2.53 -25.80 -2.19
N GLY A 120 2.35 -25.27 -0.98
CA GLY A 120 3.41 -24.54 -0.26
C GLY A 120 3.66 -23.10 -0.68
N TRP A 121 3.01 -22.63 -1.75
CA TRP A 121 3.11 -21.24 -2.22
C TRP A 121 1.95 -20.39 -1.73
N GLN A 122 2.27 -19.20 -1.28
CA GLN A 122 1.27 -18.19 -0.93
C GLN A 122 0.74 -17.53 -2.21
N MET A 123 -0.57 -17.62 -2.39
CA MET A 123 -1.27 -17.03 -3.54
C MET A 123 -2.26 -15.98 -3.04
N ASN A 124 -1.99 -14.72 -3.33
CA ASN A 124 -2.83 -13.61 -2.91
C ASN A 124 -3.61 -13.05 -4.11
N VAL A 125 -4.57 -13.81 -4.58
CA VAL A 125 -5.34 -13.48 -5.80
C VAL A 125 -6.74 -12.92 -5.49
N GLU A 126 -7.34 -13.35 -4.37
CA GLU A 126 -8.69 -12.91 -4.00
C GLU A 126 -8.67 -11.47 -3.49
N THR A 127 -9.56 -10.64 -4.01
CA THR A 127 -9.70 -9.23 -3.63
C THR A 127 -8.42 -8.38 -3.74
N MET A 128 -7.37 -8.86 -4.45
CA MET A 128 -6.18 -8.07 -4.69
C MET A 128 -6.50 -6.93 -5.67
N GLY A 129 -6.13 -5.70 -5.31
CA GLY A 129 -6.43 -4.49 -6.09
C GLY A 129 -7.88 -4.00 -5.98
N VAL A 130 -8.84 -4.89 -5.71
CA VAL A 130 -10.26 -4.57 -5.47
C VAL A 130 -10.70 -5.19 -4.14
N TYR A 131 -10.46 -4.49 -3.06
CA TYR A 131 -10.53 -5.04 -1.70
C TYR A 131 -11.94 -5.13 -1.12
N GLY A 132 -12.92 -4.44 -1.71
CA GLY A 132 -14.27 -4.39 -1.15
C GLY A 132 -14.26 -3.90 0.30
N ASP A 133 -14.82 -4.69 1.22
CA ASP A 133 -14.84 -4.45 2.67
C ASP A 133 -13.64 -5.03 3.43
N SER A 134 -12.67 -5.61 2.72
CA SER A 134 -11.44 -6.17 3.31
C SER A 134 -10.44 -5.06 3.68
N TYR A 135 -10.83 -4.15 4.59
CA TYR A 135 -10.05 -2.97 4.96
C TYR A 135 -8.68 -3.31 5.55
N LEU A 136 -8.60 -4.36 6.38
CA LEU A 136 -7.32 -4.80 6.93
C LEU A 136 -6.37 -5.27 5.81
N LYS A 137 -6.87 -6.04 4.85
CA LYS A 137 -6.06 -6.47 3.69
C LYS A 137 -5.60 -5.28 2.87
N ARG A 138 -6.48 -4.30 2.60
CA ARG A 138 -6.13 -3.06 1.90
C ARG A 138 -5.00 -2.32 2.61
N ALA A 139 -5.08 -2.17 3.93
CA ALA A 139 -4.04 -1.53 4.73
C ALA A 139 -2.71 -2.29 4.70
N ILE A 140 -2.76 -3.63 4.79
CA ILE A 140 -1.55 -4.47 4.70
C ILE A 140 -0.89 -4.32 3.33
N ILE A 141 -1.66 -4.38 2.25
CA ILE A 141 -1.11 -4.23 0.90
C ILE A 141 -0.57 -2.81 0.68
N ALA A 142 -1.20 -1.78 1.21
CA ALA A 142 -0.64 -0.42 1.19
C ALA A 142 0.73 -0.36 1.90
N MET A 143 0.91 -1.12 2.98
CA MET A 143 2.17 -1.18 3.74
C MET A 143 3.28 -1.94 3.00
N ILE A 144 2.97 -3.07 2.32
CA ILE A 144 3.98 -3.99 1.79
C ILE A 144 4.05 -4.06 0.25
N GLY A 145 3.05 -3.57 -0.45
CA GLY A 145 2.94 -3.70 -1.91
C GLY A 145 1.95 -2.70 -2.50
N LEU A 146 2.12 -1.41 -2.19
CA LEU A 146 1.28 -0.33 -2.73
C LEU A 146 1.24 -0.39 -4.26
N GLY A 147 0.04 -0.31 -4.82
CA GLY A 147 -0.18 -0.42 -6.26
C GLY A 147 -0.22 -1.86 -6.80
N ALA A 148 -0.49 -2.83 -5.93
CA ALA A 148 -0.60 -4.23 -6.33
C ALA A 148 -1.69 -4.46 -7.40
N ASN A 149 -1.35 -5.23 -8.41
CA ASN A 149 -2.21 -5.53 -9.54
C ASN A 149 -3.38 -6.44 -9.14
N GLN A 150 -4.45 -6.36 -9.91
CA GLN A 150 -5.50 -7.39 -9.88
C GLN A 150 -4.98 -8.70 -10.45
N ALA A 151 -5.55 -9.83 -10.01
CA ALA A 151 -5.12 -11.15 -10.44
C ALA A 151 -5.29 -11.41 -11.96
N VAL A 152 -6.15 -10.65 -12.62
CA VAL A 152 -6.33 -10.72 -14.10
C VAL A 152 -5.15 -10.11 -14.85
N ASP A 153 -4.40 -9.22 -14.21
CA ASP A 153 -3.24 -8.56 -14.82
C ASP A 153 -1.92 -9.23 -14.42
N ALA A 154 -1.77 -9.56 -13.13
CA ALA A 154 -0.54 -10.18 -12.64
C ALA A 154 -0.76 -10.94 -11.34
N ILE A 155 -0.10 -12.08 -11.22
CA ILE A 155 -0.08 -12.92 -10.02
C ILE A 155 1.35 -13.02 -9.52
N TYR A 156 1.52 -12.91 -8.19
CA TYR A 156 2.81 -12.97 -7.51
C TYR A 156 2.82 -14.13 -6.49
N PRO A 157 3.08 -15.37 -6.93
CA PRO A 157 3.26 -16.47 -5.98
C PRO A 157 4.50 -16.22 -5.12
N LEU A 158 4.35 -16.38 -3.80
CA LEU A 158 5.43 -16.20 -2.84
C LEU A 158 5.68 -17.50 -2.09
N SER A 159 6.93 -17.98 -2.12
CA SER A 159 7.39 -19.04 -1.25
C SER A 159 8.36 -18.49 -0.21
N ILE A 160 8.22 -18.94 1.04
CA ILE A 160 9.07 -18.54 2.17
C ILE A 160 9.85 -19.72 2.74
N ALA A 161 9.61 -20.91 2.25
CA ALA A 161 10.24 -22.15 2.69
C ALA A 161 10.43 -23.13 1.53
N ASP A 162 11.35 -24.05 1.69
CA ASP A 162 11.56 -25.17 0.76
C ASP A 162 10.45 -26.23 0.84
N ALA A 163 10.58 -27.30 0.08
CA ALA A 163 9.58 -28.39 0.05
C ALA A 163 9.43 -29.13 1.38
N ASP A 164 10.44 -29.09 2.22
CA ASP A 164 10.44 -29.71 3.54
C ASP A 164 9.94 -28.75 4.64
N GLY A 165 9.59 -27.52 4.28
CA GLY A 165 9.09 -26.49 5.19
C GLY A 165 10.19 -25.71 5.92
N ASN A 166 11.45 -25.87 5.53
CA ASN A 166 12.55 -25.11 6.12
C ASN A 166 12.62 -23.72 5.50
N PRO A 167 12.78 -22.65 6.28
CA PRO A 167 12.96 -21.30 5.75
C PRO A 167 14.15 -21.23 4.80
N TYR A 168 14.02 -20.43 3.72
CA TYR A 168 15.14 -20.18 2.83
C TYR A 168 16.30 -19.51 3.57
N VAL A 169 17.50 -20.02 3.37
CA VAL A 169 18.71 -19.48 3.97
C VAL A 169 19.77 -19.21 2.90
N SER A 170 20.49 -18.11 3.04
CA SER A 170 21.69 -17.84 2.25
C SER A 170 22.89 -18.46 2.98
N PRO A 171 23.81 -19.19 2.32
CA PRO A 171 24.04 -19.28 0.87
C PRO A 171 23.52 -20.57 0.20
N ALA A 172 22.46 -21.17 0.70
CA ALA A 172 21.90 -22.38 0.08
C ALA A 172 21.47 -22.15 -1.38
N ARG A 173 21.53 -23.21 -2.16
CA ARG A 173 21.05 -23.21 -3.56
C ARG A 173 19.75 -23.97 -3.62
N TYR A 174 18.76 -23.36 -4.21
CA TYR A 174 17.43 -23.94 -4.41
C TYR A 174 17.17 -24.20 -5.87
N VAL A 175 16.47 -25.28 -6.18
CA VAL A 175 16.10 -25.65 -7.56
C VAL A 175 14.58 -25.76 -7.61
N MET A 176 13.99 -25.07 -8.56
CA MET A 176 12.58 -25.19 -8.88
C MET A 176 12.45 -26.08 -10.11
N HIS A 177 11.64 -27.12 -10.01
CA HIS A 177 11.45 -28.10 -11.08
C HIS A 177 10.04 -27.94 -11.67
N PHE A 178 9.97 -27.77 -12.98
CA PHE A 178 8.71 -27.78 -13.71
C PHE A 178 8.73 -28.84 -14.79
N THR A 179 7.66 -29.59 -14.91
CA THR A 179 7.44 -30.40 -16.11
C THR A 179 7.03 -29.50 -17.27
N LYS A 180 7.09 -30.01 -18.49
CA LYS A 180 6.72 -29.24 -19.68
C LYS A 180 5.29 -28.72 -19.61
N ASP A 181 4.39 -29.49 -19.02
CA ASP A 181 2.95 -29.18 -18.92
C ASP A 181 2.63 -28.18 -17.78
N GLU A 182 3.60 -27.92 -16.88
CA GLU A 182 3.49 -26.94 -15.79
C GLU A 182 4.03 -25.57 -16.18
N LEU A 183 4.65 -25.45 -17.34
CA LEU A 183 5.13 -24.17 -17.83
C LEU A 183 3.98 -23.30 -18.34
N PRO A 184 4.03 -21.97 -18.13
CA PRO A 184 3.04 -21.08 -18.69
C PRO A 184 2.97 -21.22 -20.22
N PRO A 185 1.80 -21.09 -20.84
CA PRO A 185 1.62 -21.29 -22.30
C PRO A 185 2.36 -20.28 -23.14
N VAL A 186 2.74 -19.15 -22.54
CA VAL A 186 3.58 -18.10 -23.15
C VAL A 186 4.62 -17.63 -22.11
N ALA A 187 5.83 -17.53 -22.54
CA ALA A 187 6.92 -16.97 -21.76
C ALA A 187 7.23 -15.55 -22.24
#